data_4fe7f93780fb3318f1ce556d345e4c59
#
_entry.id   4fe7f93780fb3318f1ce556d345e4c59
#
_cell.length_a   1.000
_cell.length_b   1.000
_cell.length_c   1.000
_cell.angle_alpha   90.00
_cell.angle_beta   90.00
_cell.angle_gamma   90.00
#
_symmetry.space_group_name_H-M   'P 1'
#
loop_
_entity.id
_entity.type
_entity.pdbx_description
1 polymer ?
#
loop_
_entity_poly.entity_id
_entity_poly.type
_entity_poly.pdbx_seq_one_letter_code
_entity_poly.pdbx_strand_id
1 'polypeptide(L)'
;EGKASSFLECIQLLGKPIVLYSFFGIMCHVGIDVGVNASAPTIFMERLGLTTTQASFATSWYFLFRTIGCLSGAYILTKVSPKSFFTLSVLCMVASMAILFFFSDKTMLYTAIALVGFGNSNVFSIIFSQALLQNPTKKNEVSGLMIMGLFGGTIFPFAMGLASDAMNGSQIGALIVLSIGVLYLLLMSTRLKANA
;
A
#
# COMPACT_ATOMS: atom_id res chain seq x y z
N GLU A 1 -21.24 -29.32 -6.24
CA GLU A 1 -20.13 -28.86 -7.12
C GLU A 1 -20.57 -27.56 -7.75
N GLY A 2 -20.00 -26.43 -7.26
CA GLY A 2 -20.29 -25.11 -7.80
C GLY A 2 -19.76 -24.98 -9.21
N LYS A 3 -20.59 -24.56 -10.16
CA LYS A 3 -20.15 -24.19 -11.51
C LYS A 3 -18.98 -23.19 -11.39
N ALA A 4 -17.86 -23.47 -12.05
CA ALA A 4 -16.76 -22.54 -12.16
C ALA A 4 -17.28 -21.25 -12.81
N SER A 5 -17.16 -20.13 -12.12
CA SER A 5 -17.59 -18.83 -12.63
C SER A 5 -16.72 -18.43 -13.82
N SER A 6 -17.36 -17.89 -14.86
CA SER A 6 -16.65 -17.45 -16.06
C SER A 6 -15.82 -16.19 -15.72
N PHE A 7 -14.71 -15.97 -16.43
CA PHE A 7 -13.89 -14.78 -16.30
C PHE A 7 -14.69 -13.47 -16.46
N LEU A 8 -15.67 -13.50 -17.35
CA LEU A 8 -16.56 -12.37 -17.59
C LEU A 8 -17.44 -12.05 -16.37
N GLU A 9 -17.94 -13.08 -15.68
CA GLU A 9 -18.71 -12.92 -14.43
C GLU A 9 -17.87 -12.31 -13.31
N CYS A 10 -16.59 -12.67 -13.24
CA CYS A 10 -15.66 -12.05 -12.29
C CYS A 10 -15.48 -10.55 -12.58
N ILE A 11 -15.24 -10.17 -13.84
CA ILE A 11 -15.09 -8.77 -14.25
C ILE A 11 -16.37 -7.97 -14.00
N GLN A 12 -17.56 -8.55 -14.23
CA GLN A 12 -18.83 -7.87 -13.95
C GLN A 12 -18.99 -7.46 -12.47
N LEU A 13 -18.31 -8.15 -11.55
CA LEU A 13 -18.31 -7.76 -10.13
C LEU A 13 -17.62 -6.44 -9.86
N LEU A 14 -16.75 -5.96 -10.75
CA LEU A 14 -16.19 -4.61 -10.66
C LEU A 14 -17.27 -3.51 -10.82
N GLY A 15 -18.46 -3.85 -11.35
CA GLY A 15 -19.62 -2.97 -11.32
C GLY A 15 -20.16 -2.68 -9.92
N LYS A 16 -19.80 -3.49 -8.92
CA LYS A 16 -20.14 -3.22 -7.52
C LYS A 16 -19.13 -2.24 -6.92
N PRO A 17 -19.57 -1.08 -6.38
CA PRO A 17 -18.65 -0.04 -5.89
C PRO A 17 -17.64 -0.56 -4.86
N ILE A 18 -18.07 -1.41 -3.92
CA ILE A 18 -17.18 -1.93 -2.88
C ILE A 18 -16.08 -2.84 -3.44
N VAL A 19 -16.40 -3.65 -4.46
CA VAL A 19 -15.41 -4.53 -5.13
C VAL A 19 -14.42 -3.68 -5.90
N LEU A 20 -14.91 -2.67 -6.63
CA LEU A 20 -14.08 -1.73 -7.38
C LEU A 20 -13.13 -0.95 -6.48
N TYR A 21 -13.64 -0.38 -5.38
CA TYR A 21 -12.81 0.34 -4.41
C TYR A 21 -11.77 -0.57 -3.77
N SER A 22 -12.15 -1.80 -3.43
CA SER A 22 -11.22 -2.77 -2.85
C SER A 22 -10.15 -3.20 -3.86
N PHE A 23 -10.51 -3.42 -5.12
CA PHE A 23 -9.56 -3.75 -6.19
C PHE A 23 -8.48 -2.67 -6.34
N PHE A 24 -8.89 -1.40 -6.50
CA PHE A 24 -7.94 -0.29 -6.58
C PHE A 24 -7.20 -0.06 -5.25
N GLY A 25 -7.81 -0.34 -4.11
CA GLY A 25 -7.15 -0.30 -2.81
C GLY A 25 -5.99 -1.28 -2.72
N ILE A 26 -6.17 -2.51 -3.19
CA ILE A 26 -5.11 -3.51 -3.26
C ILE A 26 -4.03 -3.11 -4.28
N MET A 27 -4.42 -2.56 -5.44
CA MET A 27 -3.46 -2.03 -6.40
C MET A 27 -2.56 -0.95 -5.78
N CYS A 28 -3.15 0.00 -5.05
CA CYS A 28 -2.41 1.05 -4.36
C CYS A 28 -1.51 0.47 -3.26
N HIS A 29 -2.03 -0.45 -2.44
CA HIS A 29 -1.25 -1.11 -1.39
C HIS A 29 0.01 -1.78 -1.94
N VAL A 30 -0.14 -2.62 -2.97
CA VAL A 30 0.99 -3.34 -3.57
C VAL A 30 1.91 -2.40 -4.34
N GLY A 31 1.33 -1.40 -5.02
CA GLY A 31 2.09 -0.36 -5.69
C GLY A 31 2.97 0.44 -4.72
N ILE A 32 2.45 0.79 -3.53
CA ILE A 32 3.23 1.44 -2.48
C ILE A 32 4.31 0.50 -1.94
N ASP A 33 3.97 -0.77 -1.71
CA ASP A 33 4.89 -1.78 -1.20
C ASP A 33 6.13 -1.92 -2.10
N VAL A 34 5.89 -2.20 -3.37
CA VAL A 34 6.96 -2.36 -4.37
C VAL A 34 7.67 -1.03 -4.63
N GLY A 35 6.88 0.06 -4.74
CA GLY A 35 7.41 1.38 -5.07
C GLY A 35 8.32 1.95 -3.99
N VAL A 36 7.96 1.83 -2.71
CA VAL A 36 8.83 2.26 -1.60
C VAL A 36 10.13 1.45 -1.59
N ASN A 37 10.06 0.13 -1.79
CA ASN A 37 11.25 -0.72 -1.82
C ASN A 37 12.18 -0.40 -3.01
N ALA A 38 11.61 0.03 -4.15
CA ALA A 38 12.39 0.45 -5.31
C ALA A 38 13.03 1.83 -5.12
N SER A 39 12.32 2.79 -4.53
CA SER A 39 12.76 4.18 -4.44
C SER A 39 13.50 4.53 -3.15
N ALA A 40 13.27 3.83 -2.02
CA ALA A 40 13.91 4.16 -0.75
C ALA A 40 15.44 4.15 -0.82
N PRO A 41 16.12 3.13 -1.37
CA PRO A 41 17.58 3.17 -1.51
C PRO A 41 18.05 4.35 -2.35
N THR A 42 17.37 4.66 -3.45
CA THR A 42 17.73 5.77 -4.34
C THR A 42 17.57 7.12 -3.64
N ILE A 43 16.48 7.33 -2.88
CA ILE A 43 16.27 8.53 -2.07
C ILE A 43 17.40 8.70 -1.04
N PHE A 44 17.83 7.60 -0.40
CA PHE A 44 18.91 7.63 0.59
C PHE A 44 20.27 7.94 -0.05
N MET A 45 20.55 7.40 -1.24
CA MET A 45 21.75 7.78 -2.01
C MET A 45 21.71 9.24 -2.42
N GLU A 46 20.58 9.71 -2.96
CA GLU A 46 20.40 11.08 -3.47
C GLU A 46 20.53 12.14 -2.35
N ARG A 47 19.91 11.88 -1.19
CA ARG A 47 19.83 12.88 -0.12
C ARG A 47 20.91 12.80 0.94
N LEU A 48 21.47 11.62 1.18
CA LEU A 48 22.46 11.39 2.23
C LEU A 48 23.84 11.08 1.68
N GLY A 49 24.01 10.95 0.36
CA GLY A 49 25.28 10.60 -0.26
C GLY A 49 25.77 9.19 0.11
N LEU A 50 24.86 8.27 0.49
CA LEU A 50 25.22 6.92 0.89
C LEU A 50 25.62 6.06 -0.30
N THR A 51 26.49 5.08 -0.05
CA THR A 51 26.79 4.02 -1.04
C THR A 51 25.56 3.12 -1.23
N THR A 52 25.51 2.42 -2.37
CA THR A 52 24.42 1.45 -2.67
C THR A 52 24.23 0.44 -1.55
N THR A 53 25.32 -0.11 -0.99
CA THR A 53 25.26 -1.06 0.11
C THR A 53 24.63 -0.47 1.37
N GLN A 54 25.00 0.77 1.73
CA GLN A 54 24.45 1.46 2.88
C GLN A 54 22.98 1.84 2.67
N ALA A 55 22.63 2.30 1.49
CA ALA A 55 21.27 2.69 1.13
C ALA A 55 20.29 1.49 1.11
N SER A 56 20.78 0.29 0.78
CA SER A 56 19.98 -0.94 0.80
C SER A 56 19.43 -1.31 2.18
N PHE A 57 20.03 -0.79 3.27
CA PHE A 57 19.48 -0.94 4.61
C PHE A 57 18.09 -0.30 4.77
N ALA A 58 17.74 0.69 3.94
CA ALA A 58 16.39 1.27 3.94
C ALA A 58 15.31 0.20 3.64
N THR A 59 15.56 -0.69 2.68
CA THR A 59 14.67 -1.81 2.37
C THR A 59 14.54 -2.79 3.54
N SER A 60 15.66 -3.15 4.18
CA SER A 60 15.64 -4.03 5.37
C SER A 60 14.85 -3.39 6.52
N TRP A 61 15.00 -2.08 6.71
CA TRP A 61 14.28 -1.29 7.70
C TRP A 61 12.78 -1.26 7.45
N TYR A 62 12.38 -1.10 6.17
CA TYR A 62 10.99 -1.21 5.74
C TYR A 62 10.38 -2.56 6.14
N PHE A 63 11.01 -3.67 5.77
CA PHE A 63 10.51 -5.01 6.06
C PHE A 63 10.49 -5.33 7.55
N LEU A 64 11.44 -4.83 8.33
CA LEU A 64 11.45 -4.97 9.78
C LEU A 64 10.17 -4.37 10.38
N PHE A 65 9.85 -3.11 10.05
CA PHE A 65 8.66 -2.44 10.57
C PHE A 65 7.36 -3.01 9.98
N ARG A 66 7.40 -3.47 8.76
CA ARG A 66 6.28 -4.20 8.16
C ARG A 66 5.99 -5.51 8.92
N THR A 67 7.01 -6.26 9.28
CA THR A 67 6.86 -7.49 10.06
C THR A 67 6.32 -7.20 11.46
N ILE A 68 6.87 -6.19 12.15
CA ILE A 68 6.35 -5.72 13.44
C ILE A 68 4.87 -5.33 13.31
N GLY A 69 4.51 -4.60 12.26
CA GLY A 69 3.14 -4.21 11.99
C GLY A 69 2.21 -5.39 11.74
N CYS A 70 2.64 -6.40 10.98
CA CYS A 70 1.86 -7.62 10.75
C CYS A 70 1.61 -8.40 12.04
N LEU A 71 2.66 -8.62 12.86
CA LEU A 71 2.55 -9.35 14.12
C LEU A 71 1.71 -8.60 15.15
N SER A 72 1.96 -7.29 15.31
CA SER A 72 1.17 -6.45 16.21
C SER A 72 -0.28 -6.30 15.73
N GLY A 73 -0.49 -6.22 14.41
CA GLY A 73 -1.82 -6.11 13.81
C GLY A 73 -2.71 -7.30 14.12
N ALA A 74 -2.16 -8.51 14.17
CA ALA A 74 -2.90 -9.70 14.57
C ALA A 74 -3.49 -9.55 15.99
N TYR A 75 -2.74 -8.96 16.93
CA TYR A 75 -3.21 -8.68 18.27
C TYR A 75 -4.14 -7.45 18.32
N ILE A 76 -3.77 -6.37 17.67
CA ILE A 76 -4.52 -5.10 17.68
C ILE A 76 -5.94 -5.30 17.13
N LEU A 77 -6.09 -6.06 16.04
CA LEU A 77 -7.40 -6.34 15.43
C LEU A 77 -8.35 -7.16 16.33
N THR A 78 -7.85 -7.76 17.41
CA THR A 78 -8.74 -8.37 18.43
C THR A 78 -9.37 -7.34 19.38
N LYS A 79 -8.84 -6.12 19.43
CA LYS A 79 -9.23 -5.05 20.35
C LYS A 79 -9.81 -3.82 19.66
N VAL A 80 -9.43 -3.58 18.41
CA VAL A 80 -9.75 -2.38 17.65
C VAL A 80 -10.46 -2.76 16.36
N SER A 81 -11.45 -1.97 15.94
CA SER A 81 -12.16 -2.24 14.69
C SER A 81 -11.22 -2.17 13.47
N PRO A 82 -11.44 -3.03 12.45
CA PRO A 82 -10.64 -3.00 11.22
C PRO A 82 -10.57 -1.61 10.57
N LYS A 83 -11.67 -0.87 10.61
CA LYS A 83 -11.72 0.51 10.08
C LYS A 83 -10.78 1.45 10.84
N SER A 84 -10.81 1.43 12.17
CA SER A 84 -9.95 2.33 12.99
C SER A 84 -8.48 1.99 12.80
N PHE A 85 -8.14 0.71 12.76
CA PHE A 85 -6.76 0.28 12.54
C PHE A 85 -6.28 0.61 11.12
N PHE A 86 -7.13 0.41 10.11
CA PHE A 86 -6.84 0.82 8.74
C PHE A 86 -6.59 2.34 8.63
N THR A 87 -7.46 3.14 9.24
CA THR A 87 -7.30 4.60 9.23
C THR A 87 -5.99 5.03 9.89
N LEU A 88 -5.64 4.46 11.05
CA LEU A 88 -4.37 4.73 11.72
C LEU A 88 -3.18 4.33 10.84
N SER A 89 -3.24 3.16 10.22
CA SER A 89 -2.21 2.66 9.29
C SER A 89 -2.00 3.63 8.13
N VAL A 90 -3.07 4.10 7.51
CA VAL A 90 -2.98 5.06 6.40
C VAL A 90 -2.48 6.43 6.88
N LEU A 91 -2.85 6.89 8.07
CA LEU A 91 -2.30 8.13 8.63
C LEU A 91 -0.79 8.04 8.87
N CYS A 92 -0.28 6.89 9.31
CA CYS A 92 1.17 6.65 9.37
C CYS A 92 1.83 6.78 8.00
N MET A 93 1.18 6.27 6.95
CA MET A 93 1.68 6.39 5.57
C MET A 93 1.65 7.84 5.06
N VAL A 94 0.59 8.61 5.38
CA VAL A 94 0.52 10.05 5.07
C VAL A 94 1.64 10.82 5.77
N ALA A 95 1.88 10.56 7.05
CA ALA A 95 2.98 11.17 7.79
C ALA A 95 4.34 10.80 7.18
N SER A 96 4.51 9.53 6.76
CA SER A 96 5.71 9.10 6.03
C SER A 96 5.94 9.90 4.76
N MET A 97 4.90 10.05 3.91
CA MET A 97 5.03 10.83 2.67
C MET A 97 5.39 12.29 2.97
N ALA A 98 4.76 12.90 3.97
CA ALA A 98 5.10 14.27 4.37
C ALA A 98 6.57 14.39 4.80
N ILE A 99 7.07 13.45 5.61
CA ILE A 99 8.47 13.44 6.01
C ILE A 99 9.39 13.27 4.78
N LEU A 100 9.07 12.35 3.87
CA LEU A 100 9.85 12.12 2.66
C LEU A 100 9.86 13.33 1.71
N PHE A 101 8.85 14.19 1.72
CA PHE A 101 8.85 15.42 0.93
C PHE A 101 9.69 16.55 1.54
N PHE A 102 9.58 16.74 2.85
CA PHE A 102 10.09 17.95 3.50
C PHE A 102 11.42 17.79 4.23
N PHE A 103 11.85 16.55 4.51
CA PHE A 103 13.05 16.30 5.31
C PHE A 103 14.10 15.51 4.53
N SER A 104 15.37 15.83 4.77
CA SER A 104 16.54 15.11 4.22
C SER A 104 17.49 14.62 5.30
N ASP A 105 17.09 14.73 6.57
CA ASP A 105 17.87 14.21 7.69
C ASP A 105 17.77 12.68 7.77
N LYS A 106 18.88 12.03 8.09
CA LYS A 106 18.99 10.57 8.16
C LYS A 106 17.94 9.96 9.10
N THR A 107 17.77 10.52 10.29
CA THR A 107 16.82 10.01 11.30
C THR A 107 15.38 10.13 10.79
N MET A 108 15.04 11.27 10.17
CA MET A 108 13.71 11.51 9.62
C MET A 108 13.41 10.55 8.45
N LEU A 109 14.37 10.31 7.56
CA LEU A 109 14.18 9.37 6.44
C LEU A 109 13.96 7.93 6.95
N TYR A 110 14.74 7.45 7.93
CA TYR A 110 14.51 6.14 8.54
C TYR A 110 13.16 6.06 9.25
N THR A 111 12.75 7.14 9.94
CA THR A 111 11.42 7.22 10.57
C THR A 111 10.30 7.14 9.53
N ALA A 112 10.43 7.83 8.40
CA ALA A 112 9.47 7.75 7.31
C ALA A 112 9.34 6.34 6.75
N ILE A 113 10.46 5.66 6.50
CA ILE A 113 10.45 4.27 6.01
C ILE A 113 9.82 3.31 7.04
N ALA A 114 10.09 3.51 8.33
CA ALA A 114 9.46 2.74 9.40
C ALA A 114 7.93 2.96 9.42
N LEU A 115 7.47 4.22 9.32
CA LEU A 115 6.05 4.56 9.32
C LEU A 115 5.30 3.96 8.11
N VAL A 116 5.87 4.03 6.91
CA VAL A 116 5.22 3.43 5.73
C VAL A 116 5.26 1.91 5.80
N GLY A 117 6.32 1.30 6.29
CA GLY A 117 6.41 -0.15 6.50
C GLY A 117 5.35 -0.64 7.49
N PHE A 118 5.25 -0.02 8.65
CA PHE A 118 4.23 -0.33 9.65
C PHE A 118 2.81 -0.06 9.11
N GLY A 119 2.58 1.11 8.52
CA GLY A 119 1.28 1.49 7.97
C GLY A 119 0.79 0.56 6.88
N ASN A 120 1.68 0.12 6.00
CA ASN A 120 1.32 -0.76 4.88
C ASN A 120 1.13 -2.23 5.27
N SER A 121 1.46 -2.63 6.50
CA SER A 121 1.55 -4.03 6.94
C SER A 121 0.25 -4.83 6.83
N ASN A 122 -0.88 -4.25 7.25
CA ASN A 122 -2.17 -4.96 7.34
C ASN A 122 -3.23 -4.46 6.34
N VAL A 123 -2.86 -3.53 5.48
CA VAL A 123 -3.79 -2.91 4.51
C VAL A 123 -4.42 -3.95 3.60
N PHE A 124 -3.60 -4.86 3.03
CA PHE A 124 -4.10 -5.94 2.17
C PHE A 124 -5.14 -6.80 2.89
N SER A 125 -4.80 -7.30 4.07
CA SER A 125 -5.64 -8.23 4.83
C SER A 125 -6.99 -7.60 5.19
N ILE A 126 -7.00 -6.33 5.57
CA ILE A 126 -8.22 -5.60 5.91
C ILE A 126 -9.09 -5.40 4.68
N ILE A 127 -8.53 -4.92 3.57
CA ILE A 127 -9.28 -4.68 2.33
C ILE A 127 -9.85 -6.01 1.80
N PHE A 128 -9.02 -7.04 1.74
CA PHE A 128 -9.39 -8.36 1.25
C PHE A 128 -10.53 -8.96 2.08
N SER A 129 -10.38 -8.97 3.40
CA SER A 129 -11.42 -9.46 4.32
C SER A 129 -12.73 -8.70 4.14
N GLN A 130 -12.71 -7.38 4.10
CA GLN A 130 -13.89 -6.53 3.91
C GLN A 130 -14.60 -6.81 2.56
N ALA A 131 -13.84 -6.99 1.50
CA ALA A 131 -14.38 -7.32 0.18
C ALA A 131 -15.13 -8.67 0.19
N LEU A 132 -14.56 -9.68 0.86
CA LEU A 132 -15.18 -11.01 0.99
C LEU A 132 -16.43 -10.99 1.88
N LEU A 133 -16.37 -10.32 3.03
CA LEU A 133 -17.49 -10.26 3.99
C LEU A 133 -18.71 -9.56 3.39
N GLN A 134 -18.50 -8.58 2.52
CA GLN A 134 -19.59 -7.88 1.82
C GLN A 134 -20.11 -8.59 0.58
N ASN A 135 -19.48 -9.70 0.16
CA ASN A 135 -19.90 -10.52 -0.97
C ASN A 135 -19.87 -12.03 -0.62
N PRO A 136 -20.66 -12.47 0.35
CA PRO A 136 -20.55 -13.84 0.91
C PRO A 136 -20.89 -14.94 -0.11
N THR A 137 -21.71 -14.65 -1.10
CA THR A 137 -22.14 -15.60 -2.14
C THR A 137 -21.16 -15.74 -3.31
N LYS A 138 -20.20 -14.83 -3.44
CA LYS A 138 -19.24 -14.77 -4.57
C LYS A 138 -17.79 -14.59 -4.08
N LYS A 139 -17.43 -15.29 -3.00
CA LYS A 139 -16.11 -15.15 -2.37
C LYS A 139 -14.96 -15.54 -3.28
N ASN A 140 -15.12 -16.59 -4.09
CA ASN A 140 -14.07 -17.07 -4.98
C ASN A 140 -13.77 -16.06 -6.08
N GLU A 141 -14.81 -15.50 -6.71
CA GLU A 141 -14.69 -14.50 -7.76
C GLU A 141 -14.08 -13.20 -7.24
N VAL A 142 -14.53 -12.75 -6.07
CA VAL A 142 -13.97 -11.56 -5.42
C VAL A 142 -12.51 -11.79 -5.02
N SER A 143 -12.17 -12.98 -4.50
CA SER A 143 -10.77 -13.32 -4.20
C SER A 143 -9.88 -13.25 -5.45
N GLY A 144 -10.36 -13.82 -6.56
CA GLY A 144 -9.65 -13.78 -7.83
C GLY A 144 -9.39 -12.34 -8.30
N LEU A 145 -10.41 -11.46 -8.21
CA LEU A 145 -10.26 -10.05 -8.55
C LEU A 145 -9.28 -9.32 -7.63
N MET A 146 -9.33 -9.58 -6.31
CA MET A 146 -8.40 -8.97 -5.37
C MET A 146 -6.95 -9.39 -5.66
N ILE A 147 -6.72 -10.66 -6.01
CA ILE A 147 -5.40 -11.15 -6.44
C ILE A 147 -4.95 -10.48 -7.74
N MET A 148 -5.85 -10.26 -8.70
CA MET A 148 -5.52 -9.49 -9.90
C MET A 148 -5.08 -8.05 -9.58
N GLY A 149 -5.55 -7.47 -8.48
CA GLY A 149 -5.10 -6.17 -7.98
C GLY A 149 -3.60 -6.10 -7.66
N LEU A 150 -2.91 -7.24 -7.46
CA LEU A 150 -1.46 -7.31 -7.27
C LEU A 150 -0.69 -6.74 -8.47
N PHE A 151 -1.32 -6.60 -9.63
CA PHE A 151 -0.76 -5.94 -10.81
C PHE A 151 -0.36 -4.47 -10.53
N GLY A 152 -0.85 -3.87 -9.46
CA GLY A 152 -0.38 -2.58 -8.96
C GLY A 152 1.13 -2.51 -8.74
N GLY A 153 1.75 -3.64 -8.36
CA GLY A 153 3.21 -3.78 -8.23
C GLY A 153 3.99 -3.57 -9.53
N THR A 154 3.35 -3.64 -10.68
CA THR A 154 3.93 -3.33 -12.00
C THR A 154 3.60 -1.91 -12.43
N ILE A 155 2.35 -1.49 -12.24
CA ILE A 155 1.88 -0.17 -12.69
C ILE A 155 2.59 0.96 -11.93
N PHE A 156 2.73 0.85 -10.61
CA PHE A 156 3.30 1.91 -9.79
C PHE A 156 4.78 2.19 -10.12
N PRO A 157 5.70 1.20 -10.14
CA PRO A 157 7.08 1.46 -10.53
C PRO A 157 7.22 2.05 -11.94
N PHE A 158 6.39 1.60 -12.88
CA PHE A 158 6.36 2.17 -14.23
C PHE A 158 5.95 3.65 -14.21
N ALA A 159 4.85 3.98 -13.52
CA ALA A 159 4.41 5.37 -13.39
C ALA A 159 5.41 6.24 -12.62
N MET A 160 6.07 5.67 -11.59
CA MET A 160 7.11 6.34 -10.82
C MET A 160 8.34 6.66 -11.70
N GLY A 161 8.74 5.73 -12.56
CA GLY A 161 9.82 5.95 -13.52
C GLY A 161 9.48 7.11 -14.46
N LEU A 162 8.32 7.10 -15.10
CA LEU A 162 7.87 8.18 -15.98
C LEU A 162 7.79 9.53 -15.26
N ALA A 163 7.27 9.54 -14.01
CA ALA A 163 7.19 10.79 -13.25
C ALA A 163 8.57 11.31 -12.84
N SER A 164 9.49 10.42 -12.46
CA SER A 164 10.88 10.81 -12.15
C SER A 164 11.62 11.33 -13.38
N ASP A 165 11.47 10.69 -14.53
CA ASP A 165 12.08 11.14 -15.79
C ASP A 165 11.56 12.53 -16.20
N ALA A 166 10.25 12.77 -16.04
CA ALA A 166 9.66 14.09 -16.29
C ALA A 166 10.19 15.19 -15.33
N MET A 167 10.78 14.78 -14.19
CA MET A 167 11.39 15.67 -13.20
C MET A 167 12.92 15.60 -13.20
N ASN A 168 13.52 15.39 -14.36
CA ASN A 168 14.98 15.31 -14.55
C ASN A 168 15.65 14.20 -13.70
N GLY A 169 14.99 13.08 -13.53
CA GLY A 169 15.48 11.93 -12.75
C GLY A 169 15.30 12.05 -11.24
N SER A 170 14.65 13.09 -10.74
CA SER A 170 14.43 13.29 -9.29
C SER A 170 13.44 12.28 -8.72
N GLN A 171 13.75 11.74 -7.55
CA GLN A 171 12.86 10.82 -6.80
C GLN A 171 11.58 11.51 -6.28
N ILE A 172 11.46 12.84 -6.41
CA ILE A 172 10.21 13.56 -6.12
C ILE A 172 9.08 13.05 -7.01
N GLY A 173 9.35 12.72 -8.29
CA GLY A 173 8.38 12.13 -9.19
C GLY A 173 7.81 10.81 -8.64
N ALA A 174 8.69 9.92 -8.16
CA ALA A 174 8.28 8.67 -7.52
C ALA A 174 7.43 8.92 -6.26
N LEU A 175 7.82 9.88 -5.41
CA LEU A 175 7.07 10.24 -4.21
C LEU A 175 5.67 10.78 -4.51
N ILE A 176 5.50 11.53 -5.59
CA ILE A 176 4.18 12.01 -6.04
C ILE A 176 3.26 10.83 -6.37
N VAL A 177 3.74 9.87 -7.15
CA VAL A 177 2.95 8.68 -7.51
C VAL A 177 2.58 7.86 -6.27
N LEU A 178 3.52 7.63 -5.35
CA LEU A 178 3.27 6.95 -4.08
C LEU A 178 2.22 7.69 -3.24
N SER A 179 2.31 9.03 -3.18
CA SER A 179 1.37 9.86 -2.43
C SER A 179 -0.06 9.79 -3.00
N ILE A 180 -0.21 9.68 -4.32
CA ILE A 180 -1.53 9.46 -4.94
C ILE A 180 -2.13 8.14 -4.44
N GLY A 181 -1.33 7.07 -4.37
CA GLY A 181 -1.77 5.79 -3.82
C GLY A 181 -2.17 5.89 -2.34
N VAL A 182 -1.37 6.58 -1.53
CA VAL A 182 -1.68 6.80 -0.09
C VAL A 182 -2.95 7.62 0.09
N LEU A 183 -3.14 8.68 -0.71
CA LEU A 183 -4.36 9.49 -0.68
C LEU A 183 -5.59 8.68 -1.10
N TYR A 184 -5.46 7.79 -2.08
CA TYR A 184 -6.54 6.88 -2.43
C TYR A 184 -6.93 5.98 -1.25
N LEU A 185 -5.96 5.40 -0.55
CA LEU A 185 -6.22 4.59 0.65
C LEU A 185 -6.86 5.42 1.77
N LEU A 186 -6.48 6.69 1.92
CA LEU A 186 -7.10 7.60 2.88
C LEU A 186 -8.58 7.85 2.54
N LEU A 187 -8.90 8.10 1.28
CA LEU A 187 -10.29 8.22 0.82
C LEU A 187 -11.05 6.91 1.04
N MET A 188 -10.41 5.76 0.78
CA MET A 188 -11.02 4.45 1.02
C MET A 188 -11.34 4.21 2.49
N SER A 189 -10.56 4.75 3.43
CA SER A 189 -10.82 4.60 4.87
C SER A 189 -12.23 5.08 5.28
N THR A 190 -12.77 6.06 4.56
CA THR A 190 -14.14 6.56 4.79
C THR A 190 -15.22 5.58 4.34
N ARG A 191 -14.89 4.65 3.43
CA ARG A 191 -15.81 3.68 2.84
C ARG A 191 -15.83 2.33 3.57
N LEU A 192 -14.82 2.06 4.40
CA LEU A 192 -14.78 0.83 5.20
C LEU A 192 -15.84 0.83 6.28
N LYS A 193 -16.42 -0.34 6.54
CA LYS A 193 -17.36 -0.53 7.65
C LYS A 193 -16.59 -0.78 8.96
N ALA A 194 -17.11 -0.22 10.05
CA ALA A 194 -16.50 -0.38 11.37
C ALA A 194 -16.68 -1.81 11.91
N ASN A 195 -17.83 -2.43 11.58
CA ASN A 195 -18.22 -3.79 12.00
C ASN A 195 -18.36 -4.64 10.74
N ALA A 196 -17.45 -5.56 10.57
CA ALA A 196 -17.51 -6.62 9.57
C ALA A 196 -16.97 -7.90 10.18
#